data_7a2d3932ab5710b5c9404c822f76d400
#
_entry.id   7a2d3932ab5710b5c9404c822f76d400
#
_cell.length_a   1.000
_cell.length_b   1.000
_cell.length_c   1.000
_cell.angle_alpha   90.00
_cell.angle_beta   90.00
_cell.angle_gamma   90.00
#
_symmetry.space_group_name_H-M   'P 1'
#
loop_
_entity.id
_entity.type
_entity.pdbx_description
1 polymer ?
#
loop_
_entity_poly.entity_id
_entity_poly.type
_entity_poly.pdbx_seq_one_letter_code
_entity_poly.pdbx_strand_id
1 'polypeptide(L)'
;NTVSSLNGGTAPDFILFQEIDTSSDRSWHVNQVSEAESRFGSYASYFAQNFHTAFLAYPLTEFHGTSNSGILTLSNVLASSATRRTYPIDESFPTKFFDLDRCFMITRYPTSDGHELVLINSHMSAYDKGGTSRAQQLALLTKIMSEERAKGNYVIAGGDWNHAILGSLTLYPSVQQVPDWVAELK
;
A
#
# COMPACT_ATOMS: atom_id res chain seq x y z
N ASN A 1 -1.41 0.44 -22.47
CA ASN A 1 -1.54 1.28 -21.26
C ASN A 1 -2.80 0.95 -20.48
N THR A 2 -2.70 -0.08 -19.65
CA THR A 2 -3.84 -0.64 -18.90
C THR A 2 -4.54 0.40 -18.02
N VAL A 3 -3.79 1.30 -17.36
CA VAL A 3 -4.36 2.33 -16.46
C VAL A 3 -5.25 3.31 -17.22
N SER A 4 -4.83 3.78 -18.39
CA SER A 4 -5.63 4.72 -19.20
C SER A 4 -6.84 4.03 -19.87
N SER A 5 -6.76 2.73 -20.15
CA SER A 5 -7.87 2.00 -20.79
C SER A 5 -9.00 1.62 -19.84
N LEU A 6 -8.69 1.43 -18.54
CA LEU A 6 -9.68 1.04 -17.53
C LEU A 6 -10.74 2.12 -17.26
N ASN A 7 -10.42 3.38 -17.51
CA ASN A 7 -11.31 4.53 -17.27
C ASN A 7 -11.81 5.16 -18.57
N GLY A 8 -12.11 4.35 -19.59
CA GLY A 8 -12.61 4.84 -20.88
C GLY A 8 -11.67 5.81 -21.60
N GLY A 9 -10.36 5.71 -21.37
CA GLY A 9 -9.34 6.59 -21.92
C GLY A 9 -9.04 7.84 -21.09
N THR A 10 -9.78 8.07 -19.99
CA THR A 10 -9.53 9.18 -19.08
C THR A 10 -8.49 8.78 -18.04
N ALA A 11 -7.47 9.62 -17.81
CA ALA A 11 -6.50 9.38 -16.75
C ALA A 11 -7.18 9.48 -15.37
N PRO A 12 -6.89 8.57 -14.43
CA PRO A 12 -7.48 8.62 -13.08
C PRO A 12 -6.92 9.82 -12.30
N ASP A 13 -7.69 10.35 -11.36
CA ASP A 13 -7.23 11.46 -10.51
C ASP A 13 -6.13 11.02 -9.54
N PHE A 14 -6.20 9.77 -9.08
CA PHE A 14 -5.26 9.19 -8.13
C PHE A 14 -4.83 7.79 -8.58
N ILE A 15 -3.55 7.48 -8.37
CA ILE A 15 -2.98 6.14 -8.60
C ILE A 15 -2.21 5.74 -7.35
N LEU A 16 -2.55 4.57 -6.80
CA LEU A 16 -1.92 4.01 -5.61
C LEU A 16 -1.11 2.78 -5.99
N PHE A 17 0.20 2.84 -5.78
CA PHE A 17 1.10 1.71 -5.97
C PHE A 17 1.55 1.16 -4.63
N GLN A 18 1.68 -0.15 -4.57
CA GLN A 18 2.32 -0.89 -3.48
C GLN A 18 3.49 -1.68 -4.04
N GLU A 19 4.44 -2.02 -3.19
CA GLU A 19 5.66 -2.76 -3.55
C GLU A 19 6.46 -2.13 -4.69
N ILE A 20 6.45 -0.81 -4.83
CA ILE A 20 7.21 -0.09 -5.84
C ILE A 20 8.66 0.07 -5.38
N ASP A 21 9.60 -0.49 -6.15
CA ASP A 21 11.01 -0.53 -5.80
C ASP A 21 11.72 0.78 -6.17
N THR A 22 12.63 1.23 -5.29
CA THR A 22 13.56 2.32 -5.60
C THR A 22 14.93 1.79 -6.01
N SER A 23 15.38 0.68 -5.40
CA SER A 23 16.60 -0.03 -5.75
C SER A 23 16.59 -1.40 -5.07
N SER A 24 16.12 -2.42 -5.75
CA SER A 24 16.06 -3.79 -5.23
C SER A 24 16.67 -4.76 -6.23
N ASP A 25 17.30 -5.83 -5.73
CA ASP A 25 17.89 -6.87 -6.58
C ASP A 25 16.79 -7.54 -7.43
N ARG A 26 15.61 -7.79 -6.85
CA ARG A 26 14.45 -8.38 -7.54
C ARG A 26 13.95 -7.56 -8.74
N SER A 27 14.22 -6.27 -8.75
CA SER A 27 13.84 -5.34 -9.83
C SER A 27 15.05 -4.88 -10.65
N TRP A 28 16.20 -5.58 -10.56
CA TRP A 28 17.43 -5.26 -11.30
C TRP A 28 17.91 -3.83 -11.04
N HIS A 29 17.71 -3.33 -9.82
CA HIS A 29 18.01 -1.97 -9.39
C HIS A 29 17.28 -0.87 -10.20
N VAL A 30 16.22 -1.22 -10.92
CA VAL A 30 15.39 -0.23 -11.60
C VAL A 30 14.65 0.62 -10.57
N ASN A 31 14.77 1.93 -10.69
CA ASN A 31 13.99 2.86 -9.88
C ASN A 31 12.58 2.99 -10.48
N GLN A 32 11.67 2.14 -10.02
CA GLN A 32 10.29 2.11 -10.50
C GLN A 32 9.51 3.37 -10.12
N VAL A 33 9.90 4.06 -9.04
CA VAL A 33 9.30 5.36 -8.66
C VAL A 33 9.60 6.39 -9.74
N SER A 34 10.87 6.53 -10.14
CA SER A 34 11.27 7.45 -11.21
C SER A 34 10.62 7.11 -12.56
N GLU A 35 10.45 5.82 -12.84
CA GLU A 35 9.73 5.37 -14.05
C GLU A 35 8.26 5.77 -14.02
N ALA A 36 7.59 5.61 -12.88
CA ALA A 36 6.21 6.05 -12.70
C ALA A 36 6.07 7.57 -12.83
N GLU A 37 6.96 8.33 -12.17
CA GLU A 37 7.01 9.79 -12.26
C GLU A 37 7.23 10.28 -13.70
N SER A 38 8.13 9.63 -14.43
CA SER A 38 8.37 9.96 -15.85
C SER A 38 7.15 9.70 -16.73
N ARG A 39 6.41 8.62 -16.47
CA ARG A 39 5.20 8.27 -17.25
C ARG A 39 4.00 9.15 -16.92
N PHE A 40 3.93 9.64 -15.70
CA PHE A 40 2.84 10.49 -15.18
C PHE A 40 3.38 11.86 -14.78
N GLY A 41 4.18 12.47 -15.63
CA GLY A 41 4.93 13.72 -15.33
C GLY A 41 4.09 14.93 -14.96
N SER A 42 2.76 14.90 -15.16
CA SER A 42 1.83 15.94 -14.70
C SER A 42 1.28 15.68 -13.29
N TYR A 43 1.56 14.49 -12.72
CA TYR A 43 1.07 14.12 -11.38
C TYR A 43 2.08 14.55 -10.31
N ALA A 44 1.56 15.02 -9.18
CA ALA A 44 2.33 15.12 -7.95
C ALA A 44 2.61 13.70 -7.40
N SER A 45 3.82 13.49 -6.91
CA SER A 45 4.32 12.20 -6.44
C SER A 45 4.59 12.25 -4.94
N TYR A 46 4.08 11.27 -4.21
CA TYR A 46 4.28 11.10 -2.77
C TYR A 46 4.70 9.67 -2.49
N PHE A 47 5.96 9.51 -2.08
CA PHE A 47 6.55 8.19 -1.78
C PHE A 47 6.73 7.99 -0.27
N ALA A 48 6.42 6.79 0.20
CA ALA A 48 6.71 6.36 1.57
C ALA A 48 7.36 4.98 1.57
N GLN A 49 8.58 4.90 2.11
CA GLN A 49 9.30 3.64 2.24
C GLN A 49 8.52 2.68 3.16
N ASN A 50 8.29 1.47 2.68
CA ASN A 50 7.47 0.44 3.31
C ASN A 50 8.26 -0.82 3.64
N PHE A 51 9.43 -0.99 3.01
CA PHE A 51 10.34 -2.10 3.24
C PHE A 51 11.77 -1.70 2.91
N HIS A 52 12.70 -1.96 3.84
CA HIS A 52 14.11 -1.71 3.64
C HIS A 52 14.93 -2.81 4.31
N THR A 53 15.69 -3.55 3.53
CA THR A 53 16.65 -4.52 4.05
C THR A 53 17.89 -4.61 3.15
N ALA A 54 19.05 -4.74 3.78
CA ALA A 54 20.31 -4.94 3.06
C ALA A 54 20.39 -6.34 2.42
N PHE A 55 19.67 -7.32 2.98
CA PHE A 55 19.65 -8.68 2.44
C PHE A 55 18.41 -9.43 2.91
N LEU A 56 17.61 -9.88 1.96
CA LEU A 56 16.45 -10.74 2.17
C LEU A 56 16.73 -12.15 1.68
N ALA A 57 17.00 -13.07 2.62
CA ALA A 57 17.24 -14.50 2.35
C ALA A 57 15.93 -15.28 2.13
N TYR A 58 15.02 -14.75 1.35
CA TYR A 58 13.73 -15.38 1.05
C TYR A 58 13.28 -15.03 -0.39
N PRO A 59 12.70 -15.99 -1.14
CA PRO A 59 12.60 -17.43 -0.82
C PRO A 59 13.96 -18.13 -0.74
N LEU A 60 14.07 -19.23 -0.02
CA LEU A 60 15.35 -19.96 0.16
C LEU A 60 15.93 -20.53 -1.14
N THR A 61 15.10 -20.65 -2.17
CA THR A 61 15.50 -21.13 -3.50
C THR A 61 16.02 -20.02 -4.40
N GLU A 62 15.66 -18.77 -4.11
CA GLU A 62 16.06 -17.58 -4.89
C GLU A 62 16.00 -16.35 -3.98
N PHE A 63 17.14 -15.96 -3.42
CA PHE A 63 17.21 -14.85 -2.49
C PHE A 63 16.90 -13.52 -3.17
N HIS A 64 16.03 -12.70 -2.56
CA HIS A 64 15.71 -11.37 -3.08
C HIS A 64 16.82 -10.33 -2.84
N GLY A 65 17.86 -10.67 -2.06
CA GLY A 65 19.01 -9.78 -1.83
C GLY A 65 18.62 -8.45 -1.17
N THR A 66 19.22 -7.36 -1.63
CA THR A 66 18.84 -6.00 -1.20
C THR A 66 17.42 -5.68 -1.67
N SER A 67 16.60 -5.18 -0.75
CA SER A 67 15.24 -4.77 -1.08
C SER A 67 14.91 -3.41 -0.48
N ASN A 68 14.57 -2.46 -1.37
CA ASN A 68 14.14 -1.11 -1.03
C ASN A 68 12.87 -0.81 -1.80
N SER A 69 11.75 -0.90 -1.11
CA SER A 69 10.45 -0.67 -1.72
C SER A 69 9.54 0.18 -0.86
N GLY A 70 8.49 0.68 -1.46
CA GLY A 70 7.55 1.53 -0.77
C GLY A 70 6.15 1.49 -1.36
N ILE A 71 5.37 2.45 -0.90
CA ILE A 71 4.08 2.80 -1.45
C ILE A 71 4.20 4.17 -2.11
N LEU A 72 3.56 4.34 -3.26
CA LEU A 72 3.57 5.59 -4.01
C LEU A 72 2.14 6.02 -4.30
N THR A 73 1.83 7.26 -3.99
CA THR A 73 0.60 7.92 -4.41
C THR A 73 0.94 8.94 -5.49
N LEU A 74 0.35 8.79 -6.67
CA LEU A 74 0.35 9.81 -7.70
C LEU A 74 -1.00 10.52 -7.70
N SER A 75 -0.98 11.84 -7.85
CA SER A 75 -2.18 12.67 -7.80
C SER A 75 -2.12 13.77 -8.86
N ASN A 76 -3.20 13.98 -9.61
CA ASN A 76 -3.29 15.09 -10.57
C ASN A 76 -3.51 16.45 -9.89
N VAL A 77 -3.69 16.48 -8.56
CA VAL A 77 -3.77 17.69 -7.74
C VAL A 77 -2.72 17.66 -6.63
N LEU A 78 -2.25 18.83 -6.20
CA LEU A 78 -1.30 18.93 -5.10
C LEU A 78 -2.00 18.65 -3.76
N ALA A 79 -1.41 17.78 -2.95
CA ALA A 79 -1.82 17.60 -1.58
C ALA A 79 -1.35 18.78 -0.71
N SER A 80 -2.17 19.19 0.24
CA SER A 80 -1.79 20.14 1.30
C SER A 80 -0.79 19.52 2.28
N SER A 81 -0.85 18.20 2.45
CA SER A 81 0.12 17.44 3.24
C SER A 81 0.18 15.98 2.82
N ALA A 82 1.35 15.36 3.03
CA ALA A 82 1.56 13.93 2.89
C ALA A 82 2.29 13.41 4.14
N THR A 83 1.73 12.40 4.80
CA THR A 83 2.26 11.88 6.06
C THR A 83 2.34 10.36 6.02
N ARG A 84 3.55 9.82 6.22
CA ARG A 84 3.77 8.39 6.45
C ARG A 84 3.41 8.04 7.90
N ARG A 85 2.65 6.96 8.09
CA ARG A 85 2.31 6.40 9.40
C ARG A 85 2.72 4.93 9.43
N THR A 86 3.46 4.56 10.46
CA THR A 86 3.90 3.17 10.67
C THR A 86 2.76 2.34 11.24
N TYR A 87 2.62 1.12 10.75
CA TYR A 87 1.75 0.12 11.35
C TYR A 87 2.41 -0.57 12.55
N PRO A 88 1.64 -1.04 13.55
CA PRO A 88 2.13 -2.01 14.49
C PRO A 88 2.52 -3.30 13.75
N ILE A 89 3.69 -3.83 14.06
CA ILE A 89 4.21 -5.08 13.52
C ILE A 89 4.57 -6.03 14.66
N ASP A 90 4.60 -7.34 14.34
CA ASP A 90 5.13 -8.33 15.28
C ASP A 90 6.66 -8.26 15.26
N GLU A 91 7.24 -7.79 16.37
CA GLU A 91 8.70 -7.67 16.53
C GLU A 91 9.38 -9.01 16.88
N SER A 92 8.62 -10.12 16.98
CA SER A 92 9.18 -11.43 17.27
C SER A 92 10.08 -11.93 16.12
N PHE A 93 11.10 -12.71 16.49
CA PHE A 93 11.94 -13.41 15.50
C PHE A 93 11.21 -14.65 14.98
N PRO A 94 11.20 -14.94 13.67
CA PRO A 94 11.79 -14.21 12.53
C PRO A 94 10.84 -13.22 11.85
N THR A 95 9.62 -13.05 12.34
CA THR A 95 8.54 -12.30 11.67
C THR A 95 8.92 -10.86 11.34
N LYS A 96 9.64 -10.21 12.26
CA LYS A 96 10.08 -8.82 12.05
C LYS A 96 10.93 -8.61 10.78
N PHE A 97 11.62 -9.65 10.28
CA PHE A 97 12.43 -9.53 9.07
C PHE A 97 11.63 -9.53 7.78
N PHE A 98 10.36 -9.95 7.85
CA PHE A 98 9.46 -9.99 6.71
C PHE A 98 8.47 -8.81 6.68
N ASP A 99 8.28 -8.14 7.80
CA ASP A 99 7.30 -7.06 7.98
C ASP A 99 7.95 -5.71 8.31
N LEU A 100 9.27 -5.58 8.06
CA LEU A 100 9.99 -4.33 8.29
C LEU A 100 9.28 -3.14 7.63
N ASP A 101 9.05 -2.08 8.43
CA ASP A 101 8.60 -0.77 7.96
C ASP A 101 7.18 -0.70 7.39
N ARG A 102 6.31 -1.72 7.58
CA ARG A 102 4.91 -1.66 7.13
C ARG A 102 4.26 -0.34 7.51
N CYS A 103 3.67 0.31 6.52
CA CYS A 103 3.13 1.65 6.69
C CYS A 103 1.90 1.90 5.81
N PHE A 104 1.27 3.01 6.10
CA PHE A 104 0.33 3.67 5.20
C PHE A 104 0.70 5.15 5.06
N MET A 105 0.28 5.74 3.97
CA MET A 105 0.46 7.16 3.70
C MET A 105 -0.89 7.85 3.64
N ILE A 106 -0.99 8.98 4.31
CA ILE A 106 -2.16 9.86 4.27
C ILE A 106 -1.77 11.08 3.44
N THR A 107 -2.50 11.33 2.35
CA THR A 107 -2.42 12.58 1.59
C THR A 107 -3.74 13.33 1.73
N ARG A 108 -3.66 14.66 1.89
CA ARG A 108 -4.81 15.52 2.15
C ARG A 108 -5.01 16.52 1.03
N TYR A 109 -6.22 16.67 0.61
CA TYR A 109 -6.60 17.56 -0.48
C TYR A 109 -7.77 18.44 -0.04
N PRO A 110 -7.62 19.77 0.04
CA PRO A 110 -8.72 20.67 0.36
C PRO A 110 -9.84 20.56 -0.67
N THR A 111 -11.07 20.58 -0.20
CA THR A 111 -12.27 20.59 -1.02
C THR A 111 -12.97 21.96 -0.98
N SER A 112 -13.82 22.27 -1.96
CA SER A 112 -14.45 23.57 -2.10
C SER A 112 -15.47 23.90 -0.99
N ASP A 113 -15.90 22.90 -0.24
CA ASP A 113 -16.86 23.02 0.87
C ASP A 113 -16.19 23.23 2.23
N GLY A 114 -14.85 23.40 2.25
CA GLY A 114 -14.08 23.65 3.46
C GLY A 114 -13.67 22.41 4.24
N HIS A 115 -13.92 21.22 3.69
CA HIS A 115 -13.44 19.95 4.21
C HIS A 115 -12.17 19.49 3.49
N GLU A 116 -11.73 18.27 3.75
CA GLU A 116 -10.61 17.64 3.05
C GLU A 116 -11.03 16.27 2.49
N LEU A 117 -10.49 15.93 1.33
CA LEU A 117 -10.36 14.55 0.93
C LEU A 117 -9.08 13.97 1.55
N VAL A 118 -9.26 12.99 2.41
CA VAL A 118 -8.18 12.23 3.06
C VAL A 118 -8.03 10.91 2.32
N LEU A 119 -6.97 10.83 1.49
CA LEU A 119 -6.66 9.63 0.72
C LEU A 119 -5.58 8.83 1.46
N ILE A 120 -5.83 7.55 1.67
CA ILE A 120 -4.93 6.65 2.38
C ILE A 120 -4.46 5.57 1.43
N ASN A 121 -3.14 5.49 1.19
CA ASN A 121 -2.49 4.39 0.51
C ASN A 121 -1.89 3.46 1.56
N SER A 122 -2.26 2.18 1.55
CA SER A 122 -1.95 1.23 2.61
C SER A 122 -1.30 -0.03 2.06
N HIS A 123 -0.35 -0.59 2.84
CA HIS A 123 0.17 -1.93 2.60
C HIS A 123 0.35 -2.65 3.93
N MET A 124 -0.54 -3.61 4.22
CA MET A 124 -0.57 -4.37 5.46
C MET A 124 0.37 -5.57 5.44
N SER A 125 0.60 -6.15 6.61
CA SER A 125 1.44 -7.34 6.78
C SER A 125 0.88 -8.55 6.01
N ALA A 126 1.80 -9.28 5.35
CA ALA A 126 1.45 -10.48 4.57
C ALA A 126 1.49 -11.76 5.41
N TYR A 127 2.61 -12.04 6.07
CA TYR A 127 2.93 -13.35 6.68
C TYR A 127 2.46 -13.52 8.13
N ASP A 128 1.33 -12.91 8.47
CA ASP A 128 0.76 -12.90 9.82
C ASP A 128 -0.10 -14.15 10.07
N LYS A 129 0.51 -15.20 10.60
CA LYS A 129 -0.22 -16.40 11.00
C LYS A 129 -1.20 -16.07 12.13
N GLY A 130 -2.50 -16.30 11.89
CA GLY A 130 -3.57 -15.98 12.83
C GLY A 130 -4.13 -14.56 12.71
N GLY A 131 -3.54 -13.68 11.90
CA GLY A 131 -4.10 -12.38 11.56
C GLY A 131 -4.04 -11.34 12.68
N THR A 132 -3.25 -11.56 13.74
CA THR A 132 -3.21 -10.67 14.90
C THR A 132 -2.65 -9.29 14.56
N SER A 133 -1.52 -9.22 13.84
CA SER A 133 -0.90 -7.96 13.43
C SER A 133 -1.82 -7.21 12.46
N ARG A 134 -2.40 -7.92 11.49
CA ARG A 134 -3.36 -7.33 10.54
C ARG A 134 -4.61 -6.80 11.23
N ALA A 135 -5.14 -7.53 12.23
CA ALA A 135 -6.28 -7.05 13.03
C ALA A 135 -5.96 -5.73 13.75
N GLN A 136 -4.76 -5.60 14.33
CA GLN A 136 -4.31 -4.37 14.96
C GLN A 136 -4.10 -3.24 13.93
N GLN A 137 -3.53 -3.56 12.77
CA GLN A 137 -3.34 -2.62 11.67
C GLN A 137 -4.68 -2.11 11.13
N LEU A 138 -5.64 -3.00 10.93
CA LEU A 138 -6.99 -2.65 10.50
C LEU A 138 -7.71 -1.80 11.55
N ALA A 139 -7.58 -2.15 12.84
CA ALA A 139 -8.16 -1.36 13.94
C ALA A 139 -7.58 0.07 13.99
N LEU A 140 -6.27 0.22 13.80
CA LEU A 140 -5.63 1.54 13.71
C LEU A 140 -6.16 2.34 12.52
N LEU A 141 -6.23 1.70 11.34
CA LEU A 141 -6.69 2.36 10.12
C LEU A 141 -8.16 2.80 10.24
N THR A 142 -9.05 1.91 10.69
CA THR A 142 -10.47 2.22 10.84
C THR A 142 -10.71 3.30 11.90
N LYS A 143 -9.92 3.33 12.97
CA LYS A 143 -9.94 4.41 13.96
C LYS A 143 -9.63 5.76 13.31
N ILE A 144 -8.54 5.85 12.54
CA ILE A 144 -8.14 7.08 11.85
C ILE A 144 -9.23 7.51 10.84
N MET A 145 -9.76 6.57 10.06
CA MET A 145 -10.83 6.86 9.11
C MET A 145 -12.09 7.41 9.82
N SER A 146 -12.44 6.82 10.96
CA SER A 146 -13.59 7.28 11.77
C SER A 146 -13.37 8.67 12.36
N GLU A 147 -12.17 8.95 12.85
CA GLU A 147 -11.78 10.27 13.36
C GLU A 147 -11.84 11.35 12.28
N GLU A 148 -11.36 11.04 11.06
CA GLU A 148 -11.44 11.98 9.95
C GLU A 148 -12.89 12.20 9.48
N ARG A 149 -13.70 11.14 9.43
CA ARG A 149 -15.14 11.24 9.14
C ARG A 149 -15.88 12.09 10.19
N ALA A 150 -15.53 11.95 11.45
CA ALA A 150 -16.11 12.75 12.54
C ALA A 150 -15.81 14.25 12.42
N LYS A 151 -14.69 14.62 11.77
CA LYS A 151 -14.34 16.01 11.42
C LYS A 151 -15.10 16.54 10.20
N GLY A 152 -15.89 15.70 9.53
CA GLY A 152 -16.58 16.04 8.29
C GLY A 152 -15.79 15.76 7.01
N ASN A 153 -14.57 15.22 7.11
CA ASN A 153 -13.73 14.95 5.96
C ASN A 153 -14.23 13.75 5.13
N TYR A 154 -13.93 13.77 3.84
CA TYR A 154 -14.11 12.65 2.94
C TYR A 154 -12.92 11.71 3.08
N VAL A 155 -13.16 10.38 3.23
CA VAL A 155 -12.07 9.43 3.45
C VAL A 155 -12.17 8.30 2.44
N ILE A 156 -11.06 8.10 1.72
CA ILE A 156 -10.87 6.97 0.80
C ILE A 156 -9.60 6.23 1.23
N ALA A 157 -9.69 4.91 1.38
CA ALA A 157 -8.53 4.06 1.62
C ALA A 157 -8.44 2.98 0.54
N GLY A 158 -7.25 2.81 0.00
CA GLY A 158 -6.94 1.77 -0.98
C GLY A 158 -5.53 1.22 -0.75
N GLY A 159 -5.24 0.10 -1.38
CA GLY A 159 -3.92 -0.51 -1.27
C GLY A 159 -3.96 -2.03 -1.20
N ASP A 160 -2.87 -2.62 -0.72
CA ASP A 160 -2.76 -4.05 -0.47
C ASP A 160 -3.07 -4.38 0.99
N TRP A 161 -4.20 -5.01 1.23
CA TRP A 161 -4.67 -5.38 2.55
C TRP A 161 -4.12 -6.73 3.03
N ASN A 162 -3.53 -7.52 2.13
CA ASN A 162 -3.14 -8.90 2.37
C ASN A 162 -4.26 -9.76 3.00
N HIS A 163 -5.51 -9.42 2.65
CA HIS A 163 -6.73 -10.11 3.03
C HIS A 163 -7.66 -10.26 1.83
N ALA A 164 -8.43 -11.34 1.82
CA ALA A 164 -9.55 -11.47 0.90
C ALA A 164 -10.79 -10.73 1.44
N ILE A 165 -11.55 -10.12 0.56
CA ILE A 165 -12.88 -9.60 0.90
C ILE A 165 -13.81 -10.78 1.16
N LEU A 166 -14.67 -10.68 2.17
CA LEU A 166 -15.61 -11.75 2.52
C LEU A 166 -16.38 -12.26 1.28
N GLY A 167 -16.31 -13.56 1.04
CA GLY A 167 -16.94 -14.22 -0.11
C GLY A 167 -16.18 -14.10 -1.43
N SER A 168 -15.10 -13.30 -1.51
CA SER A 168 -14.37 -13.09 -2.77
C SER A 168 -13.67 -14.35 -3.27
N LEU A 169 -13.18 -15.20 -2.38
CA LEU A 169 -12.50 -16.45 -2.74
C LEU A 169 -13.43 -17.45 -3.46
N THR A 170 -14.73 -17.35 -3.21
CA THR A 170 -15.74 -18.17 -3.91
C THR A 170 -16.28 -17.52 -5.16
N LEU A 171 -16.41 -16.18 -5.17
CA LEU A 171 -16.93 -15.43 -6.30
C LEU A 171 -15.94 -15.31 -7.46
N TYR A 172 -14.65 -15.31 -7.16
CA TYR A 172 -13.57 -15.19 -8.13
C TYR A 172 -12.65 -16.41 -8.06
N PRO A 173 -13.08 -17.57 -8.57
CA PRO A 173 -12.26 -18.76 -8.56
C PRO A 173 -10.97 -18.52 -9.35
N SER A 174 -9.84 -18.86 -8.75
CA SER A 174 -8.52 -18.77 -9.35
C SER A 174 -7.88 -20.15 -9.43
N VAL A 175 -7.11 -20.38 -10.49
CA VAL A 175 -6.24 -21.57 -10.58
C VAL A 175 -5.00 -21.44 -9.70
N GLN A 176 -4.73 -20.23 -9.23
CA GLN A 176 -3.64 -19.97 -8.29
C GLN A 176 -4.06 -20.42 -6.88
N GLN A 177 -3.20 -21.20 -6.24
CA GLN A 177 -3.45 -21.60 -4.86
C GLN A 177 -3.42 -20.35 -3.96
N VAL A 178 -4.47 -20.21 -3.16
CA VAL A 178 -4.52 -19.15 -2.14
C VAL A 178 -3.52 -19.51 -1.03
N PRO A 179 -2.59 -18.61 -0.68
CA PRO A 179 -1.66 -18.87 0.40
C PRO A 179 -2.37 -19.10 1.75
N ASP A 180 -1.85 -19.99 2.58
CA ASP A 180 -2.45 -20.35 3.89
C ASP A 180 -2.59 -19.18 4.87
N TRP A 181 -1.83 -18.09 4.65
CA TRP A 181 -1.89 -16.90 5.49
C TRP A 181 -2.96 -15.88 5.04
N VAL A 182 -3.55 -16.06 3.85
CA VAL A 182 -4.66 -15.22 3.40
C VAL A 182 -5.93 -15.65 4.11
N ALA A 183 -6.54 -14.71 4.81
CA ALA A 183 -7.83 -14.90 5.46
C ALA A 183 -8.87 -13.94 4.88
N GLU A 184 -10.13 -14.32 4.91
CA GLU A 184 -11.21 -13.38 4.59
C GLU A 184 -11.46 -12.42 5.76
N LEU A 185 -11.68 -11.15 5.44
CA LEU A 185 -12.15 -10.15 6.41
C LEU A 185 -13.58 -10.55 6.86
N LYS A 186 -13.78 -10.64 8.17
CA LYS A 186 -15.07 -10.94 8.80
C LYS A 186 -15.81 -9.67 9.19
#